data_a9c6ef5b538d5938b5cf949a3801e9f5
#
_entry.id   a9c6ef5b538d5938b5cf949a3801e9f5
#
_cell.length_a   1.000
_cell.length_b   1.000
_cell.length_c   1.000
_cell.angle_alpha   90.00
_cell.angle_beta   90.00
_cell.angle_gamma   90.00
#
_symmetry.space_group_name_H-M   'P 1'
#
loop_
_entity.id
_entity.type
_entity.pdbx_description
1 polymer ?
#
loop_
_entity_poly.entity_id
_entity_poly.type
_entity_poly.pdbx_seq_one_letter_code
_entity_poly.pdbx_strand_id
1 'polypeptide(L)'
;MPNRLRALGGAFLVIAFIAGCSSSGSSTPASVAPASVAPASVAPASQAPAASAPASAAASGAATSGVTVEAKPVGSVGTVLVAGSNGMTVYMFTKDVKDSGKSACTGQCITIWPALTVADGATPSAGSGVTGKLGTIKREDDGKTQVTYNGLPLYFFHNDSAPGDANGVYDMWEVVKP
;
A
#
# COMPACT_ATOMS: atom_id res chain seq x y z
N MET A 1 -14.64 -52.16 3.10
CA MET A 1 -16.08 -52.09 2.76
C MET A 1 -16.34 -50.77 2.08
N PRO A 2 -17.16 -50.76 1.06
CA PRO A 2 -16.88 -50.04 -0.15
C PRO A 2 -17.58 -48.70 -0.34
N ASN A 3 -16.96 -47.88 -1.21
CA ASN A 3 -17.56 -47.09 -2.29
C ASN A 3 -18.90 -46.37 -2.10
N ARG A 4 -18.94 -45.11 -2.39
CA ARG A 4 -19.93 -44.56 -3.32
C ARG A 4 -19.37 -43.37 -4.10
N LEU A 5 -19.05 -43.65 -5.37
CA LEU A 5 -19.08 -42.69 -6.47
C LEU A 5 -20.47 -42.05 -6.55
N ARG A 6 -20.52 -40.73 -6.74
CA ARG A 6 -21.64 -40.06 -7.43
C ARG A 6 -21.08 -39.01 -8.37
N ALA A 7 -21.04 -39.38 -9.61
CA ALA A 7 -21.00 -38.50 -10.76
C ALA A 7 -22.41 -38.07 -11.12
N LEU A 8 -22.59 -36.81 -11.47
CA LEU A 8 -23.69 -36.18 -12.23
C LEU A 8 -23.10 -34.79 -12.56
N GLY A 9 -22.85 -34.35 -13.76
CA GLY A 9 -23.59 -34.50 -15.00
C GLY A 9 -24.46 -33.28 -15.25
N GLY A 10 -24.07 -32.46 -16.25
CA GLY A 10 -24.93 -31.44 -16.84
C GLY A 10 -24.51 -30.00 -16.48
N ALA A 11 -24.44 -29.01 -17.32
CA ALA A 11 -24.90 -28.80 -18.66
C ALA A 11 -24.23 -27.52 -19.18
N PHE A 12 -23.83 -27.53 -20.41
CA PHE A 12 -23.39 -26.38 -21.20
C PHE A 12 -24.53 -25.35 -21.33
N LEU A 13 -24.21 -24.09 -21.10
CA LEU A 13 -25.02 -22.99 -21.64
C LEU A 13 -24.10 -22.03 -22.40
N VAL A 14 -24.10 -22.21 -23.72
CA VAL A 14 -23.54 -21.28 -24.70
C VAL A 14 -24.57 -20.16 -24.88
N ILE A 15 -24.20 -18.93 -24.60
CA ILE A 15 -24.97 -17.75 -25.03
C ILE A 15 -24.06 -16.90 -25.89
N ALA A 16 -24.31 -16.99 -27.22
CA ALA A 16 -23.82 -16.08 -28.22
C ALA A 16 -24.73 -14.85 -28.28
N PHE A 17 -24.21 -13.65 -28.23
CA PHE A 17 -24.85 -12.41 -28.66
C PHE A 17 -23.85 -11.61 -29.48
N ILE A 18 -23.98 -11.67 -30.78
CA ILE A 18 -24.53 -10.78 -31.79
C ILE A 18 -23.96 -9.35 -31.74
N ALA A 19 -23.23 -9.08 -32.84
CA ALA A 19 -22.74 -7.80 -33.28
C ALA A 19 -23.87 -6.79 -33.53
N GLY A 20 -23.63 -5.54 -33.15
CA GLY A 20 -24.44 -4.39 -33.52
C GLY A 20 -23.54 -3.29 -34.05
N CYS A 21 -23.61 -3.11 -35.38
CA CYS A 21 -22.95 -2.03 -36.14
C CYS A 21 -23.73 -0.72 -36.05
N SER A 22 -22.98 0.35 -36.38
CA SER A 22 -23.38 1.61 -37.03
C SER A 22 -23.93 2.73 -36.14
N SER A 23 -23.26 3.88 -36.13
CA SER A 23 -23.51 4.87 -37.21
C SER A 23 -22.55 6.06 -37.11
N SER A 24 -22.09 6.42 -38.29
CA SER A 24 -21.34 7.58 -38.68
C SER A 24 -22.12 8.88 -38.38
N GLY A 25 -21.40 9.89 -37.90
CA GLY A 25 -21.87 11.28 -37.84
C GLY A 25 -20.74 12.22 -38.18
N SER A 26 -20.55 12.47 -39.48
CA SER A 26 -19.74 13.57 -40.01
C SER A 26 -20.43 14.89 -39.71
N SER A 27 -19.67 15.84 -39.21
CA SER A 27 -19.99 17.26 -39.31
C SER A 27 -18.71 18.08 -39.49
N THR A 28 -18.59 18.67 -40.65
CA THR A 28 -17.55 19.48 -41.21
C THR A 28 -17.46 20.88 -40.54
N PRO A 29 -16.39 21.64 -40.80
CA PRO A 29 -15.89 22.73 -39.99
C PRO A 29 -16.49 24.08 -40.34
N ALA A 30 -16.64 24.97 -39.37
CA ALA A 30 -16.85 26.38 -39.59
C ALA A 30 -15.57 27.17 -39.27
N SER A 31 -14.97 27.66 -40.32
CA SER A 31 -13.91 28.66 -40.35
C SER A 31 -14.46 30.00 -39.91
N VAL A 32 -13.83 30.63 -38.94
CA VAL A 32 -13.96 32.10 -38.70
C VAL A 32 -12.59 32.68 -38.40
N ALA A 33 -12.29 33.69 -39.20
CA ALA A 33 -11.03 34.43 -39.28
C ALA A 33 -10.79 35.40 -38.09
N PRO A 34 -9.57 35.97 -37.97
CA PRO A 34 -9.03 36.55 -36.75
C PRO A 34 -9.46 38.00 -36.53
N ALA A 35 -9.72 38.35 -35.28
CA ALA A 35 -9.78 39.74 -34.84
C ALA A 35 -8.50 40.09 -34.06
N SER A 36 -7.72 40.94 -34.67
CA SER A 36 -6.55 41.64 -34.10
C SER A 36 -7.03 42.64 -33.07
N VAL A 37 -6.51 42.56 -31.84
CA VAL A 37 -6.57 43.66 -30.89
C VAL A 37 -5.22 43.82 -30.18
N ALA A 38 -4.76 45.07 -30.15
CA ALA A 38 -3.47 45.56 -29.72
C ALA A 38 -3.20 45.44 -28.21
N PRO A 39 -1.93 45.59 -27.79
CA PRO A 39 -1.47 45.29 -26.45
C PRO A 39 -1.82 46.36 -25.43
N ALA A 40 -2.41 46.00 -24.30
CA ALA A 40 -2.48 46.84 -23.12
C ALA A 40 -1.36 46.44 -22.15
N SER A 41 -0.46 47.38 -21.98
CA SER A 41 0.59 47.38 -20.95
C SER A 41 -0.04 47.48 -19.55
N VAL A 42 0.22 46.52 -18.70
CA VAL A 42 -0.05 46.65 -17.27
C VAL A 42 1.17 46.17 -16.46
N ALA A 43 1.52 47.04 -15.53
CA ALA A 43 2.66 47.03 -14.67
C ALA A 43 2.74 45.78 -13.73
N PRO A 44 3.91 45.50 -13.13
CA PRO A 44 4.14 44.27 -12.37
C PRO A 44 3.43 44.31 -11.01
N ALA A 45 2.52 43.41 -10.80
CA ALA A 45 1.97 43.13 -9.45
C ALA A 45 2.88 42.15 -8.69
N SER A 46 3.24 42.62 -7.51
CA SER A 46 3.98 41.98 -6.44
C SER A 46 3.76 40.48 -6.33
N GLN A 47 4.85 39.73 -6.32
CA GLN A 47 4.89 38.30 -6.03
C GLN A 47 4.50 38.06 -4.58
N ALA A 48 3.37 37.42 -4.36
CA ALA A 48 3.09 36.73 -3.11
C ALA A 48 3.93 35.43 -3.03
N PRO A 49 4.48 35.08 -1.87
CA PRO A 49 5.28 33.87 -1.76
C PRO A 49 4.42 32.64 -2.03
N ALA A 50 4.86 31.84 -2.98
CA ALA A 50 4.30 30.51 -3.24
C ALA A 50 4.39 29.68 -1.97
N ALA A 51 3.24 29.32 -1.42
CA ALA A 51 3.16 28.29 -0.43
C ALA A 51 3.69 27.00 -1.05
N SER A 52 4.84 26.57 -0.56
CA SER A 52 5.40 25.26 -0.88
C SER A 52 4.39 24.21 -0.45
N ALA A 53 3.77 23.55 -1.42
CA ALA A 53 3.04 22.33 -1.18
C ALA A 53 3.99 21.31 -0.53
N PRO A 54 3.57 20.61 0.55
CA PRO A 54 4.39 19.56 1.08
C PRO A 54 4.54 18.48 0.00
N ALA A 55 5.78 18.26 -0.40
CA ALA A 55 6.14 17.12 -1.24
C ALA A 55 5.63 15.87 -0.54
N SER A 56 4.76 15.13 -1.22
CA SER A 56 4.35 13.78 -0.83
C SER A 56 5.62 12.96 -0.69
N ALA A 57 6.07 12.78 0.56
CA ALA A 57 7.14 11.86 0.86
C ALA A 57 6.58 10.46 0.60
N ALA A 58 6.84 9.92 -0.58
CA ALA A 58 6.76 8.50 -0.80
C ALA A 58 7.46 7.83 0.37
N ALA A 59 6.76 6.98 1.11
CA ALA A 59 7.33 6.20 2.19
C ALA A 59 8.34 5.22 1.58
N SER A 60 9.51 5.76 1.24
CA SER A 60 10.71 4.96 1.00
C SER A 60 11.01 4.28 2.30
N GLY A 61 10.91 2.95 2.32
CA GLY A 61 11.35 2.13 3.44
C GLY A 61 12.84 2.38 3.70
N ALA A 62 13.15 3.46 4.41
CA ALA A 62 14.48 3.75 4.87
C ALA A 62 14.84 2.69 5.91
N ALA A 63 15.86 1.91 5.63
CA ALA A 63 16.49 1.04 6.62
C ALA A 63 16.98 1.93 7.78
N THR A 64 16.18 2.02 8.82
CA THR A 64 16.49 2.83 9.99
C THR A 64 17.31 1.97 10.94
N SER A 65 18.46 2.47 11.37
CA SER A 65 19.24 1.83 12.44
C SER A 65 18.34 1.77 13.68
N GLY A 66 17.90 0.53 14.04
CA GLY A 66 17.09 0.32 15.23
C GLY A 66 15.65 0.87 15.11
N VAL A 67 14.79 0.17 14.36
CA VAL A 67 13.34 0.46 14.39
C VAL A 67 12.76 0.06 15.74
N THR A 68 12.11 1.01 16.41
CA THR A 68 11.25 0.72 17.56
C THR A 68 9.83 0.46 17.05
N VAL A 69 9.18 -0.59 17.54
CA VAL A 69 7.76 -0.84 17.32
C VAL A 69 7.01 -0.51 18.59
N GLU A 70 5.93 0.22 18.52
CA GLU A 70 5.13 0.69 19.66
C GLU A 70 3.67 0.30 19.50
N ALA A 71 2.93 0.21 20.60
CA ALA A 71 1.49 0.04 20.58
C ALA A 71 0.81 1.39 20.80
N LYS A 72 -0.05 1.81 19.86
CA LYS A 72 -0.79 3.08 19.95
C LYS A 72 -2.26 2.90 19.54
N PRO A 73 -3.17 3.72 20.09
CA PRO A 73 -4.53 3.78 19.59
C PRO A 73 -4.54 4.42 18.19
N VAL A 74 -5.22 3.77 17.24
CA VAL A 74 -5.36 4.21 15.87
C VAL A 74 -6.83 4.18 15.46
N GLY A 75 -7.43 5.34 15.30
CA GLY A 75 -8.81 5.50 14.84
C GLY A 75 -9.80 4.49 15.44
N SER A 76 -10.62 3.89 14.59
CA SER A 76 -11.62 2.90 14.97
C SER A 76 -11.06 1.48 15.12
N VAL A 77 -9.82 1.20 14.66
CA VAL A 77 -9.23 -0.14 14.74
C VAL A 77 -8.70 -0.48 16.14
N GLY A 78 -8.66 0.50 17.03
CA GLY A 78 -8.22 0.34 18.42
C GLY A 78 -6.71 0.36 18.57
N THR A 79 -6.17 -0.23 19.65
CA THR A 79 -4.72 -0.28 19.88
C THR A 79 -4.07 -1.27 18.94
N VAL A 80 -3.08 -0.79 18.17
CA VAL A 80 -2.34 -1.56 17.17
C VAL A 80 -0.85 -1.22 17.24
N LEU A 81 -0.02 -2.01 16.58
CA LEU A 81 1.39 -1.70 16.45
C LEU A 81 1.62 -0.62 15.39
N VAL A 82 2.54 0.27 15.70
CA VAL A 82 3.03 1.33 14.80
C VAL A 82 4.56 1.34 14.80
N ALA A 83 5.16 1.84 13.73
CA ALA A 83 6.59 2.09 13.70
C ALA A 83 6.89 3.37 14.50
N GLY A 84 7.74 3.27 15.52
CA GLY A 84 8.03 4.37 16.44
C GLY A 84 8.73 5.57 15.77
N SER A 85 9.43 5.33 14.65
CA SER A 85 10.14 6.38 13.91
C SER A 85 9.22 7.40 13.22
N ASN A 86 8.05 6.97 12.77
CA ASN A 86 7.12 7.78 11.99
C ASN A 86 5.66 7.67 12.45
N GLY A 87 5.36 6.79 13.42
CA GLY A 87 4.00 6.58 13.93
C GLY A 87 3.04 5.88 12.95
N MET A 88 3.55 5.37 11.83
CA MET A 88 2.73 4.71 10.81
C MET A 88 2.28 3.33 11.29
N THR A 89 1.04 2.99 10.96
CA THR A 89 0.46 1.67 11.27
C THR A 89 1.21 0.56 10.55
N VAL A 90 1.42 -0.56 11.24
CA VAL A 90 2.01 -1.76 10.65
C VAL A 90 0.99 -2.87 10.52
N TYR A 91 1.15 -3.65 9.46
CA TYR A 91 0.24 -4.69 9.01
C TYR A 91 0.94 -6.04 8.93
N MET A 92 0.16 -7.10 8.95
CA MET A 92 0.58 -8.46 8.62
C MET A 92 -0.23 -9.00 7.45
N PHE A 93 0.38 -9.89 6.69
CA PHE A 93 -0.23 -10.57 5.56
C PHE A 93 -0.67 -11.96 5.98
N THR A 94 -1.94 -12.30 5.82
CA THR A 94 -2.50 -13.57 6.30
C THR A 94 -1.98 -14.79 5.53
N LYS A 95 -1.32 -14.59 4.38
CA LYS A 95 -0.65 -15.66 3.63
C LYS A 95 0.80 -15.88 4.05
N ASP A 96 1.35 -15.03 4.91
CA ASP A 96 2.66 -15.30 5.49
C ASP A 96 2.57 -16.49 6.45
N VAL A 97 3.57 -17.35 6.37
CA VAL A 97 3.66 -18.51 7.26
C VAL A 97 4.54 -18.14 8.44
N LYS A 98 3.97 -18.21 9.63
CA LYS A 98 4.66 -17.92 10.88
C LYS A 98 5.96 -18.73 11.00
N ASP A 99 7.04 -18.06 11.42
CA ASP A 99 8.35 -18.65 11.66
C ASP A 99 8.98 -19.35 10.43
N SER A 100 8.46 -19.07 9.21
CA SER A 100 9.02 -19.61 7.95
C SER A 100 10.37 -19.02 7.56
N GLY A 101 10.73 -17.88 8.13
CA GLY A 101 11.89 -17.09 7.71
C GLY A 101 11.72 -16.39 6.35
N LYS A 102 10.50 -16.39 5.79
CA LYS A 102 10.19 -15.86 4.46
C LYS A 102 8.98 -14.95 4.48
N SER A 103 8.91 -14.06 3.48
CA SER A 103 7.73 -13.23 3.19
C SER A 103 7.05 -13.75 1.93
N ALA A 104 5.72 -13.89 1.96
CA ALA A 104 4.92 -14.24 0.79
C ALA A 104 4.61 -13.00 -0.07
N CYS A 105 4.82 -11.78 0.45
CA CYS A 105 4.64 -10.54 -0.28
C CYS A 105 5.92 -10.13 -0.98
N THR A 106 6.04 -10.45 -2.29
CA THR A 106 7.18 -10.17 -3.15
C THR A 106 6.76 -9.51 -4.46
N GLY A 107 7.70 -9.01 -5.25
CA GLY A 107 7.43 -8.41 -6.55
C GLY A 107 6.50 -7.19 -6.46
N GLN A 108 5.40 -7.21 -7.19
CA GLN A 108 4.42 -6.12 -7.20
C GLN A 108 3.73 -5.90 -5.83
N CYS A 109 3.63 -6.95 -5.01
CA CYS A 109 3.04 -6.85 -3.69
C CYS A 109 3.78 -5.82 -2.82
N ILE A 110 5.12 -5.83 -2.87
CA ILE A 110 5.94 -4.95 -2.01
C ILE A 110 5.87 -3.47 -2.42
N THR A 111 5.38 -3.17 -3.61
CA THR A 111 5.13 -1.79 -4.04
C THR A 111 3.91 -1.19 -3.31
N ILE A 112 2.91 -2.02 -3.06
CA ILE A 112 1.68 -1.63 -2.36
C ILE A 112 1.86 -1.79 -0.84
N TRP A 113 2.62 -2.80 -0.44
CA TRP A 113 2.87 -3.18 0.95
C TRP A 113 4.38 -3.14 1.27
N PRO A 114 4.98 -1.96 1.41
CA PRO A 114 6.40 -1.84 1.73
C PRO A 114 6.75 -2.56 3.04
N ALA A 115 7.82 -3.33 3.02
CA ALA A 115 8.30 -4.03 4.22
C ALA A 115 8.78 -3.04 5.29
N LEU A 116 8.47 -3.29 6.55
CA LEU A 116 9.12 -2.62 7.66
C LEU A 116 10.52 -3.24 7.81
N THR A 117 11.55 -2.47 7.51
CA THR A 117 12.94 -2.95 7.46
C THR A 117 13.84 -2.26 8.47
N VAL A 118 14.92 -2.95 8.84
CA VAL A 118 16.04 -2.41 9.61
C VAL A 118 17.34 -2.54 8.81
N ALA A 119 18.36 -1.82 9.22
CA ALA A 119 19.69 -2.01 8.67
C ALA A 119 20.20 -3.44 8.91
N ASP A 120 21.07 -3.94 8.03
CA ASP A 120 21.64 -5.28 8.19
C ASP A 120 22.38 -5.39 9.53
N GLY A 121 22.07 -6.44 10.27
CA GLY A 121 22.60 -6.68 11.61
C GLY A 121 21.94 -5.87 12.74
N ALA A 122 21.03 -4.95 12.42
CA ALA A 122 20.26 -4.24 13.44
C ALA A 122 19.12 -5.10 13.99
N THR A 123 18.81 -4.90 15.27
CA THR A 123 17.71 -5.58 15.95
C THR A 123 16.59 -4.59 16.22
N PRO A 124 15.34 -4.90 15.86
CA PRO A 124 14.20 -4.07 16.23
C PRO A 124 13.97 -4.11 17.76
N SER A 125 13.49 -3.01 18.32
CA SER A 125 13.19 -2.90 19.74
C SER A 125 11.69 -2.76 19.99
N ALA A 126 11.21 -3.39 21.06
CA ALA A 126 9.85 -3.23 21.54
C ALA A 126 9.76 -1.96 22.38
N GLY A 127 8.87 -1.07 21.98
CA GLY A 127 8.51 0.12 22.73
C GLY A 127 7.29 -0.11 23.64
N SER A 128 6.66 0.98 24.05
CA SER A 128 5.54 0.95 24.97
C SER A 128 4.37 0.10 24.44
N GLY A 129 3.84 -0.77 25.29
CA GLY A 129 2.64 -1.58 25.04
C GLY A 129 2.84 -2.78 24.11
N VAL A 130 4.04 -3.05 23.61
CA VAL A 130 4.36 -4.22 22.79
C VAL A 130 4.60 -5.43 23.67
N THR A 131 3.81 -6.48 23.51
CA THR A 131 3.87 -7.69 24.35
C THR A 131 4.48 -8.90 23.65
N GLY A 132 4.43 -8.93 22.32
CA GLY A 132 4.96 -10.03 21.52
C GLY A 132 6.45 -9.90 21.20
N LYS A 133 6.98 -10.94 20.59
CA LYS A 133 8.41 -11.02 20.24
C LYS A 133 8.70 -10.38 18.89
N LEU A 134 9.63 -9.43 18.87
CA LEU A 134 10.21 -8.92 17.63
C LEU A 134 11.38 -9.79 17.17
N GLY A 135 11.53 -9.87 15.86
CA GLY A 135 12.62 -10.56 15.20
C GLY A 135 12.87 -9.99 13.81
N THR A 136 13.67 -10.67 13.01
CA THR A 136 13.95 -10.27 11.64
C THR A 136 14.04 -11.48 10.72
N ILE A 137 13.76 -11.25 9.43
CA ILE A 137 14.04 -12.19 8.34
C ILE A 137 14.85 -11.48 7.25
N LYS A 138 15.63 -12.23 6.51
CA LYS A 138 16.29 -11.73 5.30
C LYS A 138 15.37 -12.00 4.11
N ARG A 139 14.96 -10.96 3.41
CA ARG A 139 14.13 -11.08 2.21
C ARG A 139 14.93 -11.66 1.05
N GLU A 140 14.33 -12.58 0.31
CA GLU A 140 14.98 -13.24 -0.82
C GLU A 140 14.92 -12.39 -2.11
N ASP A 141 13.93 -11.49 -2.22
CA ASP A 141 13.69 -10.69 -3.43
C ASP A 141 14.52 -9.40 -3.52
N ASP A 142 14.78 -8.72 -2.41
CA ASP A 142 15.51 -7.45 -2.39
C ASP A 142 16.69 -7.43 -1.40
N GLY A 143 16.93 -8.53 -0.69
CA GLY A 143 18.01 -8.68 0.26
C GLY A 143 17.93 -7.83 1.51
N LYS A 144 16.81 -7.13 1.76
CA LYS A 144 16.62 -6.31 2.95
C LYS A 144 16.32 -7.15 4.19
N THR A 145 16.61 -6.60 5.35
CA THR A 145 16.29 -7.21 6.63
C THR A 145 14.93 -6.69 7.11
N GLN A 146 13.90 -7.53 7.01
CA GLN A 146 12.52 -7.20 7.38
C GLN A 146 12.22 -7.57 8.83
N VAL A 147 11.53 -6.68 9.54
CA VAL A 147 11.06 -6.91 10.91
C VAL A 147 9.93 -7.93 10.93
N THR A 148 9.92 -8.75 11.96
CA THR A 148 8.84 -9.69 12.25
C THR A 148 8.26 -9.46 13.64
N TYR A 149 6.99 -9.79 13.82
CA TYR A 149 6.31 -9.82 15.11
C TYR A 149 5.68 -11.19 15.33
N ASN A 150 6.04 -11.85 16.41
CA ASN A 150 5.64 -13.24 16.71
C ASN A 150 5.89 -14.20 15.54
N GLY A 151 6.98 -13.97 14.77
CA GLY A 151 7.37 -14.79 13.62
C GLY A 151 6.68 -14.44 12.31
N LEU A 152 5.83 -13.41 12.27
CA LEU A 152 5.17 -12.92 11.05
C LEU A 152 5.81 -11.62 10.57
N PRO A 153 6.11 -11.48 9.26
CA PRO A 153 6.66 -10.26 8.67
C PRO A 153 5.72 -9.06 8.84
N LEU A 154 6.31 -7.87 9.02
CA LEU A 154 5.59 -6.61 9.18
C LEU A 154 5.73 -5.72 7.94
N TYR A 155 4.63 -5.02 7.61
CA TYR A 155 4.53 -4.17 6.43
C TYR A 155 3.89 -2.83 6.77
N PHE A 156 4.10 -1.86 5.88
CA PHE A 156 3.31 -0.65 5.77
C PHE A 156 2.26 -0.78 4.67
N PHE A 157 1.34 0.15 4.62
CA PHE A 157 0.44 0.31 3.48
C PHE A 157 0.76 1.61 2.75
N HIS A 158 0.86 1.57 1.42
CA HIS A 158 1.33 2.71 0.62
C HIS A 158 0.39 3.93 0.64
N ASN A 159 -0.91 3.71 0.95
CA ASN A 159 -1.89 4.79 1.04
C ASN A 159 -2.08 5.34 2.47
N ASP A 160 -1.38 4.81 3.46
CA ASP A 160 -1.29 5.45 4.75
C ASP A 160 -0.33 6.63 4.64
N SER A 161 -0.81 7.84 4.88
CA SER A 161 -0.07 9.09 4.66
C SER A 161 0.34 9.77 5.95
N ALA A 162 -0.33 9.45 7.06
CA ALA A 162 -0.12 10.08 8.35
C ALA A 162 -0.18 9.08 9.52
N PRO A 163 0.46 9.39 10.65
CA PRO A 163 0.25 8.66 11.89
C PRO A 163 -1.24 8.59 12.25
N GLY A 164 -1.73 7.40 12.55
CA GLY A 164 -3.14 7.17 12.84
C GLY A 164 -3.98 6.72 11.65
N ASP A 165 -3.44 6.70 10.43
CA ASP A 165 -4.07 6.06 9.30
C ASP A 165 -4.06 4.54 9.46
N ALA A 166 -5.16 3.89 9.04
CA ALA A 166 -5.29 2.43 9.00
C ALA A 166 -6.13 2.02 7.78
N ASN A 167 -5.75 2.52 6.61
CA ASN A 167 -6.47 2.30 5.36
C ASN A 167 -6.16 0.93 4.72
N GLY A 168 -5.20 0.20 5.27
CA GLY A 168 -4.73 -1.08 4.76
C GLY A 168 -5.43 -2.32 5.31
N VAL A 169 -6.64 -2.19 5.87
CA VAL A 169 -7.43 -3.34 6.35
C VAL A 169 -8.24 -3.91 5.19
N TYR A 170 -7.81 -5.07 4.67
CA TYR A 170 -8.42 -5.80 3.56
C TYR A 170 -8.51 -7.29 3.88
N ASP A 171 -9.16 -8.09 3.02
CA ASP A 171 -9.41 -9.53 3.23
C ASP A 171 -8.17 -10.36 3.62
N MET A 172 -6.98 -9.94 3.18
CA MET A 172 -5.73 -10.67 3.45
C MET A 172 -4.72 -9.84 4.26
N TRP A 173 -5.10 -8.65 4.70
CA TRP A 173 -4.25 -7.72 5.40
C TRP A 173 -4.91 -7.22 6.66
N GLU A 174 -4.21 -7.34 7.75
CA GLU A 174 -4.71 -6.99 9.07
C GLU A 174 -3.75 -6.08 9.81
N VAL A 175 -4.28 -5.16 10.62
CA VAL A 175 -3.47 -4.41 11.59
C VAL A 175 -2.94 -5.36 12.65
N VAL A 176 -1.73 -5.13 13.10
CA VAL A 176 -1.09 -5.96 14.11
C VAL A 176 -1.50 -5.51 15.51
N LYS A 177 -2.05 -6.41 16.29
CA LYS A 177 -2.37 -6.15 17.70
C LYS A 177 -1.15 -6.44 18.60
N PRO A 178 -0.95 -5.67 19.70
CA PRO A 178 0.13 -5.89 20.65
C PRO A 178 0.02 -7.18 21.44
#